data_6a90134d80b6056f3f2c92692f05dea2
#
_entry.id   6a90134d80b6056f3f2c92692f05dea2
#
_cell.length_a   1.000
_cell.length_b   1.000
_cell.length_c   1.000
_cell.angle_alpha   90.00
_cell.angle_beta   90.00
_cell.angle_gamma   90.00
#
_symmetry.space_group_name_H-M   'P 1'
#
loop_
_entity.id
_entity.type
_entity.pdbx_description
1 polymer ?
#
loop_
_entity_poly.entity_id
_entity_poly.type
_entity_poly.pdbx_seq_one_letter_code
_entity_poly.pdbx_strand_id
1 'polypeptide(L)'
;TLLIERGRNVEHPKDYPTTNMLPWEFKHRGAIPANIREENPIASSCYAFKEDAMHFFIKDKEHPYIETKPFQWIRGYQVGGKSIMWARQVQRWSNLDFEGPARDGFAVDWPIRYSDLDPWYTYVEKFVGVSGNKDGLEILPDGDFLRPFGTNCVEDYFSDQIKKYYDDRHVIYGRCAHL
;
A
#
# COMPACT_ATOMS: atom_id res chain seq x y z
N THR A 1 17.91 11.10 15.87
CA THR A 1 17.05 11.23 14.68
C THR A 1 16.12 12.42 14.85
N LEU A 2 16.00 13.27 13.84
CA LEU A 2 15.05 14.38 13.79
C LEU A 2 13.93 14.02 12.81
N LEU A 3 12.68 14.02 13.29
CA LEU A 3 11.49 13.86 12.47
C LEU A 3 10.84 15.23 12.27
N ILE A 4 10.69 15.64 11.01
CA ILE A 4 10.06 16.91 10.63
C ILE A 4 8.76 16.58 9.87
N GLU A 5 7.66 17.19 10.32
CA GLU A 5 6.35 17.06 9.68
C GLU A 5 5.79 18.47 9.41
N ARG A 6 5.17 18.66 8.25
CA ARG A 6 4.53 19.92 7.86
C ARG A 6 3.00 19.89 7.92
N GLY A 7 2.43 18.69 8.04
CA GLY A 7 0.99 18.47 7.96
C GLY A 7 0.27 18.68 9.29
N ARG A 8 -1.06 18.74 9.19
CA ARG A 8 -1.92 18.78 10.37
C ARG A 8 -1.98 17.42 11.07
N ASN A 9 -2.29 17.43 12.34
CA ASN A 9 -2.66 16.21 13.04
C ASN A 9 -4.01 15.66 12.51
N VAL A 10 -4.16 14.33 12.53
CA VAL A 10 -5.40 13.63 12.16
C VAL A 10 -5.97 12.99 13.40
N GLU A 11 -7.24 13.23 13.67
CA GLU A 11 -7.96 12.76 14.84
C GLU A 11 -9.06 11.78 14.40
N HIS A 12 -9.02 10.57 14.95
CA HIS A 12 -10.09 9.59 14.74
C HIS A 12 -11.20 9.75 15.81
N PRO A 13 -12.48 9.71 15.47
CA PRO A 13 -13.11 9.56 14.14
C PRO A 13 -13.35 10.89 13.39
N LYS A 14 -13.01 12.02 13.99
CA LYS A 14 -13.34 13.38 13.49
C LYS A 14 -12.93 13.61 12.03
N ASP A 15 -11.74 13.13 11.65
CA ASP A 15 -11.18 13.27 10.29
C ASP A 15 -11.56 12.10 9.37
N TYR A 16 -12.43 11.21 9.82
CA TYR A 16 -12.96 10.08 9.04
C TYR A 16 -14.49 10.15 8.94
N PRO A 17 -15.03 11.17 8.25
CA PRO A 17 -16.48 11.47 8.26
C PRO A 17 -17.34 10.37 7.64
N THR A 18 -16.74 9.48 6.87
CA THR A 18 -17.42 8.35 6.22
C THR A 18 -17.30 7.03 6.99
N THR A 19 -16.69 7.05 8.19
CA THR A 19 -16.60 5.85 9.03
C THR A 19 -17.97 5.27 9.33
N ASN A 20 -18.12 3.97 9.10
CA ASN A 20 -19.37 3.21 9.24
C ASN A 20 -20.48 3.58 8.24
N MET A 21 -20.21 4.44 7.24
CA MET A 21 -21.13 4.71 6.14
C MET A 21 -20.91 3.71 5.00
N LEU A 22 -22.00 3.33 4.37
CA LEU A 22 -21.97 2.54 3.15
C LEU A 22 -21.81 3.48 1.93
N PRO A 23 -21.19 3.01 0.82
CA PRO A 23 -20.88 3.87 -0.33
C PRO A 23 -22.09 4.66 -0.89
N TRP A 24 -23.29 4.08 -0.81
CA TRP A 24 -24.52 4.76 -1.27
C TRP A 24 -25.04 5.83 -0.30
N GLU A 25 -24.52 5.89 0.92
CA GLU A 25 -24.83 6.92 1.92
C GLU A 25 -23.92 8.15 1.78
N PHE A 26 -22.83 8.04 1.00
CA PHE A 26 -21.94 9.15 0.74
C PHE A 26 -22.67 10.23 -0.06
N LYS A 27 -22.27 11.48 0.14
CA LYS A 27 -22.86 12.66 -0.52
C LYS A 27 -22.95 12.52 -2.04
N HIS A 28 -21.94 11.92 -2.66
CA HIS A 28 -21.84 11.69 -4.10
C HIS A 28 -21.88 10.20 -4.45
N ARG A 29 -22.35 9.34 -3.52
CA ARG A 29 -22.43 7.88 -3.70
C ARG A 29 -21.12 7.24 -4.16
N GLY A 30 -20.00 7.73 -3.63
CA GLY A 30 -18.66 7.27 -3.96
C GLY A 30 -18.08 7.83 -5.27
N ALA A 31 -18.85 8.59 -6.05
CA ALA A 31 -18.35 9.23 -7.26
C ALA A 31 -17.60 10.53 -6.92
N ILE A 32 -16.59 10.87 -7.71
CA ILE A 32 -15.91 12.15 -7.60
C ILE A 32 -16.53 13.13 -8.61
N PRO A 33 -17.09 14.28 -8.16
CA PRO A 33 -17.62 15.32 -9.04
C PRO A 33 -16.59 15.83 -10.03
N ALA A 34 -17.03 16.19 -11.24
CA ALA A 34 -16.16 16.66 -12.32
C ALA A 34 -15.30 17.86 -11.90
N ASN A 35 -15.89 18.83 -11.25
CA ASN A 35 -15.18 20.02 -10.75
C ASN A 35 -14.06 19.68 -9.77
N ILE A 36 -14.23 18.69 -8.90
CA ILE A 36 -13.18 18.22 -7.98
C ILE A 36 -12.03 17.57 -8.76
N ARG A 37 -12.34 16.79 -9.81
CA ARG A 37 -11.32 16.22 -10.69
C ARG A 37 -10.54 17.29 -11.45
N GLU A 38 -11.21 18.29 -11.98
CA GLU A 38 -10.58 19.41 -12.68
C GLU A 38 -9.69 20.26 -11.76
N GLU A 39 -10.05 20.36 -10.49
CA GLU A 39 -9.22 21.04 -9.49
C GLU A 39 -7.99 20.21 -9.04
N ASN A 40 -8.07 18.90 -9.16
CA ASN A 40 -7.06 17.97 -8.68
C ASN A 40 -6.67 16.95 -9.76
N PRO A 41 -6.13 17.38 -10.91
CA PRO A 41 -5.87 16.49 -12.05
C PRO A 41 -4.83 15.41 -11.74
N ILE A 42 -3.85 15.69 -10.87
CA ILE A 42 -2.80 14.75 -10.49
C ILE A 42 -3.32 13.81 -9.39
N ALA A 43 -3.85 14.37 -8.30
CA ALA A 43 -4.37 13.56 -7.20
C ALA A 43 -5.52 12.64 -7.67
N SER A 44 -6.41 13.12 -8.56
CA SER A 44 -7.53 12.35 -9.09
C SER A 44 -7.14 11.25 -10.07
N SER A 45 -5.90 11.20 -10.54
CA SER A 45 -5.38 10.09 -11.33
C SER A 45 -5.13 8.84 -10.47
N CYS A 46 -5.04 9.00 -9.15
CA CYS A 46 -4.89 7.89 -8.21
C CYS A 46 -6.22 7.16 -8.03
N TYR A 47 -6.20 5.83 -8.15
CA TYR A 47 -7.39 4.99 -7.93
C TYR A 47 -7.99 5.14 -6.51
N ALA A 48 -7.17 5.51 -5.53
CA ALA A 48 -7.58 5.70 -4.15
C ALA A 48 -8.13 7.11 -3.87
N PHE A 49 -8.13 8.02 -4.85
CA PHE A 49 -8.77 9.33 -4.75
C PHE A 49 -10.28 9.16 -4.88
N LYS A 50 -10.92 8.78 -3.78
CA LYS A 50 -12.36 8.54 -3.68
C LYS A 50 -12.98 9.48 -2.65
N GLU A 51 -14.29 9.53 -2.59
CA GLU A 51 -15.04 10.43 -1.72
C GLU A 51 -14.68 10.28 -0.24
N ASP A 52 -14.41 9.06 0.21
CA ASP A 52 -14.01 8.72 1.58
C ASP A 52 -12.57 9.12 1.93
N ALA A 53 -11.70 9.27 0.94
CA ALA A 53 -10.26 9.48 1.15
C ALA A 53 -9.70 10.76 0.52
N MET A 54 -10.44 11.43 -0.39
CA MET A 54 -9.93 12.57 -1.17
C MET A 54 -9.43 13.74 -0.30
N HIS A 55 -9.96 13.90 0.90
CA HIS A 55 -9.57 14.98 1.83
C HIS A 55 -8.20 14.77 2.47
N PHE A 56 -7.60 13.59 2.35
CA PHE A 56 -6.22 13.32 2.74
C PHE A 56 -5.21 13.62 1.64
N PHE A 57 -5.66 13.77 0.40
CA PHE A 57 -4.79 14.12 -0.70
C PHE A 57 -4.50 15.62 -0.73
N ILE A 58 -3.31 15.96 -1.18
CA ILE A 58 -2.96 17.35 -1.46
C ILE A 58 -3.86 17.89 -2.57
N LYS A 59 -4.26 19.14 -2.42
CA LYS A 59 -4.95 19.86 -3.48
C LYS A 59 -3.93 20.40 -4.48
N ASP A 60 -3.99 19.96 -5.71
CA ASP A 60 -2.98 20.25 -6.72
C ASP A 60 -2.82 21.75 -7.00
N LYS A 61 -3.93 22.49 -7.06
CA LYS A 61 -3.89 23.96 -7.28
C LYS A 61 -3.28 24.74 -6.12
N GLU A 62 -3.43 24.26 -4.88
CA GLU A 62 -2.87 24.93 -3.69
C GLU A 62 -1.37 24.63 -3.52
N HIS A 63 -0.91 23.51 -4.06
CA HIS A 63 0.47 23.02 -3.89
C HIS A 63 1.08 22.57 -5.21
N PRO A 64 1.24 23.48 -6.18
CA PRO A 64 1.85 23.15 -7.46
C PRO A 64 3.31 22.71 -7.27
N TYR A 65 3.81 21.94 -8.21
CA TYR A 65 5.23 21.59 -8.32
C TYR A 65 5.70 21.73 -9.77
N ILE A 66 7.00 21.84 -9.94
CA ILE A 66 7.63 21.94 -11.25
C ILE A 66 8.25 20.58 -11.57
N GLU A 67 7.83 19.97 -12.66
CA GLU A 67 8.42 18.74 -13.17
C GLU A 67 9.38 19.03 -14.33
N THR A 68 10.57 18.44 -14.25
CA THR A 68 11.56 18.51 -15.34
C THR A 68 11.43 17.34 -16.30
N LYS A 69 10.79 16.28 -15.87
CA LYS A 69 10.32 15.12 -16.64
C LYS A 69 8.93 14.75 -16.15
N PRO A 70 8.07 14.16 -17.00
CA PRO A 70 6.72 13.79 -16.59
C PRO A 70 6.70 12.94 -15.31
N PHE A 71 6.03 13.43 -14.27
CA PHE A 71 5.95 12.78 -12.97
C PHE A 71 4.67 13.16 -12.22
N GLN A 72 3.87 12.17 -11.85
CA GLN A 72 2.66 12.38 -11.06
C GLN A 72 2.98 12.25 -9.57
N TRP A 73 3.15 13.37 -8.89
CA TRP A 73 3.48 13.38 -7.47
C TRP A 73 2.22 13.40 -6.59
N ILE A 74 1.68 12.21 -6.33
CA ILE A 74 0.54 12.03 -5.43
C ILE A 74 1.00 12.11 -3.97
N ARG A 75 0.48 13.07 -3.22
CA ARG A 75 0.95 13.44 -1.88
C ARG A 75 -0.17 13.55 -0.86
N GLY A 76 0.18 13.39 0.43
CA GLY A 76 -0.65 13.75 1.58
C GLY A 76 0.18 14.57 2.57
N TYR A 77 -0.39 15.67 3.11
CA TYR A 77 0.26 16.56 4.08
C TYR A 77 -0.47 16.49 5.43
N GLN A 78 -0.43 15.35 6.07
CA GLN A 78 -0.88 15.14 7.44
C GLN A 78 0.18 14.36 8.21
N VAL A 79 0.14 14.44 9.53
CA VAL A 79 1.00 13.62 10.39
C VAL A 79 0.77 12.16 10.07
N GLY A 80 1.85 11.43 9.76
CA GLY A 80 1.80 10.06 9.25
C GLY A 80 1.78 9.93 7.73
N GLY A 81 1.52 11.03 6.99
CA GLY A 81 1.64 11.07 5.52
C GLY A 81 0.90 9.93 4.82
N LYS A 82 1.61 9.20 3.98
CA LYS A 82 1.08 8.07 3.22
C LYS A 82 0.66 6.86 4.08
N SER A 83 1.14 6.73 5.31
CA SER A 83 0.74 5.63 6.19
C SER A 83 -0.74 5.69 6.61
N ILE A 84 -1.39 6.85 6.48
CA ILE A 84 -2.84 7.00 6.69
C ILE A 84 -3.64 6.57 5.44
N MET A 85 -3.02 6.61 4.26
CA MET A 85 -3.66 6.44 2.96
C MET A 85 -3.36 5.10 2.27
N TRP A 86 -2.51 4.27 2.85
CA TRP A 86 -2.09 3.00 2.25
C TRP A 86 -3.17 1.91 2.39
N ALA A 87 -3.13 0.93 1.50
CA ALA A 87 -4.08 -0.20 1.51
C ALA A 87 -3.71 -1.30 2.53
N ARG A 88 -2.71 -1.07 3.38
CA ARG A 88 -2.21 -1.99 4.41
C ARG A 88 -1.63 -3.30 3.88
N GLN A 89 -1.41 -3.40 2.58
CA GLN A 89 -0.71 -4.54 2.00
C GLN A 89 0.79 -4.44 2.28
N VAL A 90 1.37 -5.53 2.79
CA VAL A 90 2.76 -5.56 3.26
C VAL A 90 3.46 -6.77 2.66
N GLN A 91 4.59 -6.53 2.01
CA GLN A 91 5.41 -7.58 1.43
C GLN A 91 6.86 -7.27 1.72
N ARG A 92 7.65 -8.30 2.02
CA ARG A 92 9.09 -8.17 2.17
C ARG A 92 9.73 -8.14 0.80
N TRP A 93 10.68 -7.25 0.62
CA TRP A 93 11.58 -7.32 -0.52
C TRP A 93 12.58 -8.46 -0.33
N SER A 94 12.83 -9.19 -1.39
CA SER A 94 13.87 -10.22 -1.46
C SER A 94 15.19 -9.65 -1.98
N ASN A 95 16.24 -10.46 -2.01
CA ASN A 95 17.48 -10.04 -2.67
C ASN A 95 17.29 -9.74 -4.16
N LEU A 96 16.30 -10.35 -4.80
CA LEU A 96 15.95 -10.02 -6.18
C LEU A 96 15.60 -8.53 -6.36
N ASP A 97 14.88 -7.94 -5.39
CA ASP A 97 14.51 -6.53 -5.42
C ASP A 97 15.72 -5.61 -5.18
N PHE A 98 16.61 -5.97 -4.25
CA PHE A 98 17.80 -5.18 -3.95
C PHE A 98 18.84 -5.22 -5.06
N GLU A 99 19.04 -6.36 -5.70
CA GLU A 99 20.04 -6.59 -6.74
C GLU A 99 19.52 -6.26 -8.15
N GLY A 100 18.20 -6.26 -8.33
CA GLY A 100 17.54 -6.08 -9.62
C GLY A 100 18.03 -4.87 -10.41
N PRO A 101 18.12 -3.66 -9.84
CA PRO A 101 18.57 -2.47 -10.55
C PRO A 101 19.97 -2.60 -11.14
N ALA A 102 20.92 -3.19 -10.40
CA ALA A 102 22.28 -3.43 -10.88
C ALA A 102 22.34 -4.58 -11.88
N ARG A 103 21.66 -5.69 -11.60
CA ARG A 103 21.56 -6.84 -12.49
C ARG A 103 20.97 -6.48 -13.85
N ASP A 104 19.92 -5.68 -13.86
CA ASP A 104 19.24 -5.23 -15.06
C ASP A 104 19.96 -4.04 -15.74
N GLY A 105 21.01 -3.49 -15.12
CA GLY A 105 21.94 -2.53 -15.71
C GLY A 105 21.42 -1.10 -15.85
N PHE A 106 20.34 -0.73 -15.15
CA PHE A 106 19.76 0.63 -15.24
C PHE A 106 20.01 1.52 -14.01
N ALA A 107 20.48 0.95 -12.90
CA ALA A 107 20.76 1.70 -11.68
C ALA A 107 21.89 1.07 -10.86
N VAL A 108 22.25 1.73 -9.77
CA VAL A 108 23.30 1.30 -8.86
C VAL A 108 22.77 0.21 -7.93
N ASP A 109 23.62 -0.75 -7.57
CA ASP A 109 23.34 -1.76 -6.56
C ASP A 109 23.01 -1.13 -5.20
N TRP A 110 22.06 -1.68 -4.49
CA TRP A 110 21.75 -1.26 -3.13
C TRP A 110 22.85 -1.71 -2.16
N PRO A 111 23.26 -0.84 -1.21
CA PRO A 111 24.30 -1.17 -0.24
C PRO A 111 23.79 -2.07 0.89
N ILE A 112 22.59 -2.62 0.77
CA ILE A 112 21.93 -3.50 1.75
C ILE A 112 21.32 -4.71 1.05
N ARG A 113 21.10 -5.77 1.82
CA ARG A 113 20.47 -7.02 1.39
C ARG A 113 19.29 -7.37 2.29
N TYR A 114 18.52 -8.36 1.90
CA TYR A 114 17.39 -8.85 2.70
C TYR A 114 17.79 -9.17 4.15
N SER A 115 18.93 -9.83 4.34
CA SER A 115 19.43 -10.18 5.68
C SER A 115 19.63 -9.01 6.61
N ASP A 116 19.94 -7.82 6.09
CA ASP A 116 20.12 -6.61 6.88
C ASP A 116 18.78 -6.07 7.41
N LEU A 117 17.70 -6.35 6.68
CA LEU A 117 16.36 -5.87 6.99
C LEU A 117 15.45 -6.91 7.65
N ASP A 118 15.74 -8.20 7.56
CA ASP A 118 14.89 -9.27 8.09
C ASP A 118 14.43 -9.06 9.55
N PRO A 119 15.33 -8.72 10.52
CA PRO A 119 14.91 -8.47 11.90
C PRO A 119 13.96 -7.27 12.01
N TRP A 120 14.15 -6.25 11.18
CA TRP A 120 13.33 -5.04 11.17
C TRP A 120 11.97 -5.27 10.52
N TYR A 121 11.91 -6.05 9.46
CA TYR A 121 10.64 -6.52 8.89
C TYR A 121 9.83 -7.27 9.94
N THR A 122 10.45 -8.21 10.63
CA THR A 122 9.80 -8.99 11.70
C THR A 122 9.28 -8.08 12.81
N TYR A 123 10.07 -7.09 13.24
CA TYR A 123 9.65 -6.14 14.25
C TYR A 123 8.43 -5.31 13.83
N VAL A 124 8.48 -4.73 12.63
CA VAL A 124 7.39 -3.89 12.10
C VAL A 124 6.13 -4.72 11.83
N GLU A 125 6.25 -5.91 11.26
CA GLU A 125 5.12 -6.80 10.99
C GLU A 125 4.36 -7.18 12.27
N LYS A 126 5.08 -7.46 13.34
CA LYS A 126 4.47 -7.69 14.67
C LYS A 126 3.82 -6.44 15.23
N PHE A 127 4.45 -5.28 15.05
CA PHE A 127 3.94 -4.02 15.55
C PHE A 127 2.62 -3.60 14.87
N VAL A 128 2.54 -3.74 13.54
CA VAL A 128 1.33 -3.38 12.78
C VAL A 128 0.36 -4.54 12.59
N GLY A 129 0.67 -5.73 13.13
CA GLY A 129 -0.16 -6.91 13.08
C GLY A 129 -0.42 -7.43 11.67
N VAL A 130 0.63 -7.80 10.96
CA VAL A 130 0.49 -8.38 9.62
C VAL A 130 -0.05 -9.80 9.72
N SER A 131 -1.17 -10.08 9.08
CA SER A 131 -1.67 -11.43 8.85
C SER A 131 -1.12 -11.99 7.52
N GLY A 132 -0.88 -13.27 7.49
CA GLY A 132 -0.34 -13.94 6.29
C GLY A 132 -0.01 -15.39 6.55
N ASN A 133 0.54 -16.05 5.54
CA ASN A 133 1.00 -17.42 5.62
C ASN A 133 2.49 -17.51 5.28
N LYS A 134 3.16 -18.52 5.80
CA LYS A 134 4.52 -18.88 5.41
C LYS A 134 4.43 -19.77 4.18
N ASP A 135 4.78 -19.21 3.03
CA ASP A 135 4.60 -19.85 1.74
C ASP A 135 5.88 -20.50 1.21
N GLY A 136 7.05 -20.20 1.83
CA GLY A 136 8.35 -20.76 1.46
C GLY A 136 8.86 -20.28 0.10
N LEU A 137 8.44 -19.11 -0.36
CA LEU A 137 8.81 -18.57 -1.66
C LEU A 137 10.05 -17.66 -1.52
N GLU A 138 11.11 -17.98 -2.26
CA GLU A 138 12.37 -17.21 -2.22
C GLU A 138 12.16 -15.74 -2.63
N ILE A 139 11.31 -15.50 -3.64
CA ILE A 139 11.01 -14.16 -4.14
C ILE A 139 10.07 -13.36 -3.22
N LEU A 140 9.45 -14.01 -2.25
CA LEU A 140 8.56 -13.41 -1.27
C LEU A 140 8.85 -13.97 0.12
N PRO A 141 9.93 -13.51 0.78
CA PRO A 141 10.38 -14.05 2.05
C PRO A 141 9.30 -14.08 3.12
N ASP A 142 9.29 -15.13 3.91
CA ASP A 142 8.33 -15.31 4.99
C ASP A 142 8.65 -14.43 6.20
N GLY A 143 7.59 -14.06 6.92
CA GLY A 143 7.66 -13.31 8.16
C GLY A 143 7.02 -14.04 9.34
N ASP A 144 6.93 -13.35 10.47
CA ASP A 144 6.18 -13.80 11.64
C ASP A 144 4.77 -13.17 11.62
N PHE A 145 3.85 -13.85 10.99
CA PHE A 145 2.51 -13.34 10.71
C PHE A 145 1.48 -13.76 11.76
N LEU A 146 0.46 -12.93 11.94
CA LEU A 146 -0.81 -13.35 12.51
C LEU A 146 -1.48 -14.37 11.58
N ARG A 147 -2.39 -15.19 12.14
CA ARG A 147 -3.12 -16.19 11.36
C ARG A 147 -3.83 -15.51 10.16
N PRO A 148 -3.72 -16.06 8.94
CA PRO A 148 -4.43 -15.54 7.79
C PRO A 148 -5.94 -15.80 7.92
N PHE A 149 -6.73 -15.01 7.19
CA PHE A 149 -8.13 -15.35 6.97
C PHE A 149 -8.23 -16.63 6.13
N GLY A 150 -9.23 -17.45 6.40
CA GLY A 150 -9.45 -18.66 5.60
C GLY A 150 -9.83 -18.34 4.15
N THR A 151 -9.51 -19.25 3.25
CA THR A 151 -10.01 -19.24 1.88
C THR A 151 -11.49 -19.66 1.81
N ASN A 152 -12.18 -19.18 0.80
CA ASN A 152 -13.51 -19.69 0.45
C ASN A 152 -13.38 -20.86 -0.54
N CYS A 153 -14.48 -21.57 -0.78
CA CYS A 153 -14.49 -22.77 -1.63
C CYS A 153 -14.07 -22.50 -3.09
N VAL A 154 -14.23 -21.29 -3.59
CA VAL A 154 -13.82 -20.93 -4.95
C VAL A 154 -12.31 -20.72 -5.00
N GLU A 155 -11.76 -20.06 -3.97
CA GLU A 155 -10.30 -19.86 -3.83
C GLU A 155 -9.57 -21.20 -3.64
N ASP A 156 -10.13 -22.10 -2.83
CA ASP A 156 -9.60 -23.46 -2.66
C ASP A 156 -9.57 -24.21 -3.99
N TYR A 157 -10.70 -24.23 -4.70
CA TYR A 157 -10.80 -24.89 -5.99
C TYR A 157 -9.80 -24.29 -7.01
N PHE A 158 -9.70 -22.96 -7.07
CA PHE A 158 -8.76 -22.28 -7.97
C PHE A 158 -7.31 -22.62 -7.62
N SER A 159 -6.95 -22.60 -6.33
CA SER A 159 -5.63 -22.98 -5.85
C SER A 159 -5.25 -24.40 -6.26
N ASP A 160 -6.20 -25.35 -6.09
CA ASP A 160 -5.97 -26.75 -6.47
C ASP A 160 -5.82 -26.94 -7.99
N GLN A 161 -6.56 -26.16 -8.80
CA GLN A 161 -6.37 -26.20 -10.25
C GLN A 161 -4.99 -25.62 -10.64
N ILE A 162 -4.56 -24.51 -10.02
CA ILE A 162 -3.22 -23.96 -10.28
C ILE A 162 -2.14 -24.98 -9.95
N LYS A 163 -2.17 -25.57 -8.76
CA LYS A 163 -1.20 -26.62 -8.34
C LYS A 163 -1.18 -27.82 -9.29
N LYS A 164 -2.33 -28.17 -9.87
CA LYS A 164 -2.44 -29.32 -10.78
C LYS A 164 -1.78 -29.08 -12.14
N TYR A 165 -1.79 -27.85 -12.63
CA TYR A 165 -1.37 -27.53 -13.99
C TYR A 165 -0.06 -26.73 -14.06
N TYR A 166 0.42 -26.20 -12.94
CA TYR A 166 1.60 -25.33 -12.90
C TYR A 166 2.45 -25.62 -11.68
N ASP A 167 3.72 -25.93 -11.89
CA ASP A 167 4.68 -26.21 -10.81
C ASP A 167 5.29 -24.92 -10.21
N ASP A 168 5.30 -23.84 -10.99
CA ASP A 168 5.96 -22.57 -10.68
C ASP A 168 4.98 -21.42 -10.28
N ARG A 169 3.70 -21.77 -10.11
CA ARG A 169 2.65 -20.79 -9.78
C ARG A 169 1.96 -21.13 -8.48
N HIS A 170 1.80 -20.10 -7.66
CA HIS A 170 1.25 -20.26 -6.31
C HIS A 170 0.10 -19.28 -6.09
N VAL A 171 -0.96 -19.78 -5.46
CA VAL A 171 -2.03 -18.95 -4.90
C VAL A 171 -1.72 -18.80 -3.42
N ILE A 172 -1.50 -17.59 -2.98
CA ILE A 172 -1.11 -17.26 -1.61
C ILE A 172 -2.10 -16.30 -0.97
N TYR A 173 -2.09 -16.24 0.36
CA TYR A 173 -2.82 -15.20 1.09
C TYR A 173 -2.18 -13.83 0.90
N GLY A 174 -3.00 -12.81 0.72
CA GLY A 174 -2.53 -11.44 0.81
C GLY A 174 -2.00 -11.14 2.22
N ARG A 175 -0.81 -10.57 2.31
CA ARG A 175 -0.21 -10.13 3.57
C ARG A 175 -0.72 -8.73 3.87
N CYS A 176 -1.44 -8.56 4.97
CA CYS A 176 -2.12 -7.31 5.28
C CYS A 176 -2.03 -6.98 6.78
N ALA A 177 -1.76 -5.70 7.08
CA ALA A 177 -1.75 -5.20 8.45
C ALA A 177 -3.19 -4.97 8.94
N HIS A 178 -3.51 -5.46 10.16
CA HIS A 178 -4.87 -5.46 10.71
C HIS A 178 -5.01 -4.81 12.10
N LEU A 179 -3.90 -4.50 12.78
CA LEU A 179 -3.94 -3.77 14.06
C LEU A 179 -4.06 -2.27 13.87
#